data_adf91172bfeab943ef6a10964b4b2f3a
#
_entry.id   adf91172bfeab943ef6a10964b4b2f3a
#
_cell.length_a   1.000
_cell.length_b   1.000
_cell.length_c   1.000
_cell.angle_alpha   90.00
_cell.angle_beta   90.00
_cell.angle_gamma   90.00
#
_symmetry.space_group_name_H-M   'P 1'
#
loop_
_entity.id
_entity.type
_entity.pdbx_description
1 polymer ?
#
loop_
_entity_poly.entity_id
_entity_poly.type
_entity_poly.pdbx_seq_one_letter_code
_entity_poly.pdbx_strand_id
1 'polypeptide(L)'
;KMKIGLNNALILGVNRRGNDVFNSLQHSSYHGLRVVGFVQAEDDPDSFNIAGKNKILGHESKLKKIIKSEKINDVIIALDHPNSERIMSAIININGSPVSIKILPDMYEVVTGLARTTQLVGVPLIDVNLNIDTFYSRSLKRVIDLTLALIGILICIPIWFIIGPLIKLDSSGSIFYFQSRSGKEGKLFNIIKFRSMITNAESDTGPIWSSSEDERITRLGKILRRLHLDESPQLLNILKGDMSIVGPRPERPFFVKKLKETYPFYSRRLKIRPGVTGWAQINQPFDTNIKDVHQKLKYDFYYIENLSLRLDSHILFRTVWVIL
;
A
#
# COMPACT_ATOMS: atom_id res chain seq x y z
N LYS A 1 18.32 -1.84 38.37
CA LYS A 1 17.08 -1.46 37.62
C LYS A 1 17.52 -0.84 36.32
N MET A 2 17.50 -1.61 35.21
CA MET A 2 17.66 -1.05 33.85
C MET A 2 16.55 -0.04 33.62
N LYS A 3 16.89 1.20 33.31
CA LYS A 3 15.97 2.17 32.75
C LYS A 3 15.69 1.72 31.30
N ILE A 4 14.64 0.97 31.10
CA ILE A 4 14.06 0.75 29.77
C ILE A 4 13.67 2.15 29.30
N GLY A 5 14.19 2.58 28.14
CA GLY A 5 13.87 3.89 27.58
C GLY A 5 12.36 4.01 27.39
N LEU A 6 11.74 5.00 28.06
CA LEU A 6 10.33 5.30 27.89
C LEU A 6 10.14 6.02 26.56
N ASN A 7 9.27 5.50 25.70
CA ASN A 7 8.87 6.18 24.48
C ASN A 7 7.92 7.33 24.79
N ASN A 8 8.18 8.50 24.21
CA ASN A 8 7.28 9.64 24.30
C ASN A 8 6.01 9.36 23.48
N ALA A 9 4.87 9.35 24.15
CA ALA A 9 3.57 9.14 23.54
C ALA A 9 2.73 10.42 23.54
N LEU A 10 1.97 10.64 22.47
CA LEU A 10 1.02 11.72 22.30
C LEU A 10 -0.38 11.13 22.15
N ILE A 11 -1.38 11.71 22.81
CA ILE A 11 -2.78 11.33 22.66
C ILE A 11 -3.47 12.34 21.73
N LEU A 12 -4.01 11.87 20.62
CA LEU A 12 -4.88 12.64 19.73
C LEU A 12 -6.34 12.38 20.15
N GLY A 13 -6.96 13.38 20.74
CA GLY A 13 -8.30 13.36 21.29
C GLY A 13 -8.33 13.94 22.70
N VAL A 14 -8.91 15.16 22.85
CA VAL A 14 -9.17 15.86 24.11
C VAL A 14 -10.62 15.58 24.52
N ASN A 15 -10.90 14.32 24.86
CA ASN A 15 -12.22 13.80 25.15
C ASN A 15 -12.15 12.73 26.26
N ARG A 16 -13.31 12.13 26.60
CA ARG A 16 -13.40 11.09 27.63
C ARG A 16 -12.49 9.88 27.33
N ARG A 17 -12.50 9.40 26.08
CA ARG A 17 -11.71 8.23 25.67
C ARG A 17 -10.20 8.50 25.79
N GLY A 18 -9.73 9.69 25.38
CA GLY A 18 -8.35 10.11 25.54
C GLY A 18 -7.91 10.17 27.00
N ASN A 19 -8.80 10.69 27.88
CA ASN A 19 -8.54 10.76 29.32
C ASN A 19 -8.50 9.36 29.97
N ASP A 20 -9.37 8.44 29.57
CA ASP A 20 -9.40 7.06 30.05
C ASP A 20 -8.10 6.31 29.69
N VAL A 21 -7.63 6.48 28.45
CA VAL A 21 -6.33 5.94 27.99
C VAL A 21 -5.19 6.52 28.84
N PHE A 22 -5.18 7.83 29.06
CA PHE A 22 -4.16 8.49 29.85
C PHE A 22 -4.10 7.93 31.29
N ASN A 23 -5.25 7.86 31.97
CA ASN A 23 -5.35 7.34 33.33
C ASN A 23 -4.86 5.89 33.41
N SER A 24 -5.26 5.06 32.43
CA SER A 24 -4.84 3.66 32.38
C SER A 24 -3.34 3.50 32.17
N LEU A 25 -2.73 4.35 31.35
CA LEU A 25 -1.28 4.35 31.10
C LEU A 25 -0.48 4.89 32.31
N GLN A 26 -1.02 5.83 33.07
CA GLN A 26 -0.37 6.35 34.29
C GLN A 26 -0.29 5.33 35.43
N HIS A 27 -1.34 4.53 35.62
CA HIS A 27 -1.43 3.55 36.71
C HIS A 27 -0.63 2.27 36.45
N SER A 28 -0.11 2.07 35.25
CA SER A 28 0.54 0.84 34.83
C SER A 28 1.99 1.11 34.40
N SER A 29 2.94 0.88 35.29
CA SER A 29 4.38 1.11 35.05
C SER A 29 5.01 0.19 33.97
N TYR A 30 4.23 -0.67 33.34
CA TYR A 30 4.71 -1.71 32.43
C TYR A 30 4.71 -1.34 30.94
N HIS A 31 4.21 -0.18 30.54
CA HIS A 31 3.93 0.08 29.11
C HIS A 31 5.10 0.65 28.30
N GLY A 32 6.18 1.07 28.95
CA GLY A 32 7.28 1.70 28.22
C GLY A 32 6.89 3.01 27.52
N LEU A 33 5.69 3.55 27.78
CA LEU A 33 5.16 4.78 27.19
C LEU A 33 5.09 5.88 28.24
N ARG A 34 5.52 7.08 27.86
CA ARG A 34 5.37 8.31 28.66
C ARG A 34 4.49 9.27 27.89
N VAL A 35 3.29 9.53 28.38
CA VAL A 35 2.41 10.52 27.74
C VAL A 35 2.97 11.92 27.98
N VAL A 36 3.29 12.63 26.89
CA VAL A 36 3.84 14.01 26.92
C VAL A 36 2.72 15.04 26.97
N GLY A 37 1.58 14.73 26.32
CA GLY A 37 0.43 15.62 26.30
C GLY A 37 -0.64 15.15 25.34
N PHE A 38 -1.61 16.03 25.11
CA PHE A 38 -2.77 15.83 24.26
C PHE A 38 -2.73 16.79 23.06
N VAL A 39 -3.33 16.36 21.98
CA VAL A 39 -3.65 17.22 20.84
C VAL A 39 -5.16 17.15 20.61
N GLN A 40 -5.76 18.33 20.48
CA GLN A 40 -7.18 18.46 20.20
C GLN A 40 -7.48 18.00 18.78
N ALA A 41 -8.38 17.05 18.62
CA ALA A 41 -8.89 16.60 17.33
C ALA A 41 -9.93 17.60 16.79
N GLU A 42 -10.19 17.58 15.48
CA GLU A 42 -11.16 18.48 14.84
C GLU A 42 -12.57 18.33 15.41
N ASP A 43 -12.93 17.13 15.87
CA ASP A 43 -14.27 16.78 16.36
C ASP A 43 -14.38 16.83 17.89
N ASP A 44 -13.29 17.22 18.60
CA ASP A 44 -13.33 17.29 20.06
C ASP A 44 -14.13 18.50 20.54
N PRO A 45 -14.89 18.37 21.64
CA PRO A 45 -15.62 19.48 22.22
C PRO A 45 -14.65 20.54 22.79
N ASP A 46 -14.94 21.82 22.51
CA ASP A 46 -14.10 22.95 22.94
C ASP A 46 -13.93 23.08 24.47
N SER A 47 -14.83 22.45 25.26
CA SER A 47 -14.93 22.61 26.70
C SER A 47 -14.54 21.37 27.52
N PHE A 48 -13.91 20.35 26.94
CA PHE A 48 -13.57 19.17 27.71
C PHE A 48 -12.37 19.43 28.64
N ASN A 49 -12.61 19.32 29.94
CA ASN A 49 -11.60 19.54 30.95
C ASN A 49 -10.85 18.24 31.26
N ILE A 50 -9.58 18.16 30.85
CA ILE A 50 -8.75 17.00 31.13
C ILE A 50 -8.37 17.03 32.62
N ALA A 51 -8.69 15.96 33.36
CA ALA A 51 -8.32 15.83 34.77
C ALA A 51 -6.79 15.80 34.93
N GLY A 52 -6.26 16.78 35.65
CA GLY A 52 -4.84 16.86 36.02
C GLY A 52 -4.04 17.93 35.26
N LYS A 53 -2.74 18.04 35.57
CA LYS A 53 -1.78 19.00 34.97
C LYS A 53 -1.35 18.65 33.54
N ASN A 54 -2.22 18.02 32.76
CA ASN A 54 -1.88 17.53 31.44
C ASN A 54 -1.91 18.65 30.41
N LYS A 55 -0.86 18.76 29.64
CA LYS A 55 -0.65 19.83 28.68
C LYS A 55 -1.33 19.53 27.36
N ILE A 56 -2.27 20.37 26.93
CA ILE A 56 -2.73 20.41 25.54
C ILE A 56 -1.63 21.11 24.73
N LEU A 57 -1.05 20.37 23.78
CA LEU A 57 0.10 20.82 22.98
C LEU A 57 -0.32 21.62 21.76
N GLY A 58 -1.60 21.50 21.35
CA GLY A 58 -2.16 22.22 20.23
C GLY A 58 -3.30 21.47 19.55
N HIS A 59 -3.60 21.88 18.32
CA HIS A 59 -4.67 21.33 17.49
C HIS A 59 -4.09 20.39 16.41
N GLU A 60 -4.90 19.46 15.93
CA GLU A 60 -4.56 18.43 14.94
C GLU A 60 -3.88 18.98 13.67
N SER A 61 -4.28 20.17 13.21
CA SER A 61 -3.67 20.85 12.07
C SER A 61 -2.15 21.09 12.22
N LYS A 62 -1.65 21.12 13.45
CA LYS A 62 -0.22 21.32 13.77
C LYS A 62 0.48 20.03 14.20
N LEU A 63 -0.17 18.86 14.06
CA LEU A 63 0.27 17.58 14.61
C LEU A 63 1.71 17.21 14.18
N LYS A 64 2.06 17.35 12.91
CA LYS A 64 3.44 17.07 12.41
C LYS A 64 4.52 17.94 13.08
N LYS A 65 4.20 19.20 13.36
CA LYS A 65 5.12 20.11 14.05
C LYS A 65 5.31 19.69 15.50
N ILE A 66 4.21 19.34 16.18
CA ILE A 66 4.20 18.88 17.57
C ILE A 66 4.98 17.56 17.71
N ILE A 67 4.78 16.61 16.81
CA ILE A 67 5.51 15.33 16.78
C ILE A 67 7.03 15.59 16.75
N LYS A 68 7.47 16.53 15.93
CA LYS A 68 8.89 16.83 15.76
C LYS A 68 9.47 17.62 16.97
N SER A 69 8.74 18.63 17.47
CA SER A 69 9.21 19.48 18.60
C SER A 69 9.30 18.70 19.91
N GLU A 70 8.30 17.87 20.21
CA GLU A 70 8.21 17.11 21.45
C GLU A 70 8.90 15.73 21.36
N LYS A 71 9.54 15.41 20.23
CA LYS A 71 10.23 14.13 19.98
C LYS A 71 9.34 12.94 20.29
N ILE A 72 8.14 12.94 19.71
CA ILE A 72 7.14 11.89 19.91
C ILE A 72 7.56 10.63 19.17
N ASN A 73 7.44 9.47 19.83
CA ASN A 73 7.69 8.14 19.25
C ASN A 73 6.39 7.41 18.92
N ASP A 74 5.35 7.61 19.73
CA ASP A 74 4.06 6.95 19.60
C ASP A 74 2.92 7.97 19.58
N VAL A 75 1.95 7.82 18.65
CA VAL A 75 0.73 8.62 18.63
C VAL A 75 -0.45 7.68 18.88
N ILE A 76 -1.23 7.96 19.92
CA ILE A 76 -2.43 7.20 20.27
C ILE A 76 -3.65 7.97 19.81
N ILE A 77 -4.40 7.41 18.86
CA ILE A 77 -5.63 7.98 18.33
C ILE A 77 -6.79 7.52 19.23
N ALA A 78 -7.38 8.47 19.98
CA ALA A 78 -8.46 8.24 20.92
C ALA A 78 -9.65 9.18 20.63
N LEU A 79 -10.23 9.09 19.43
CA LEU A 79 -11.37 9.90 19.00
C LEU A 79 -12.68 9.46 19.68
N ASP A 80 -13.60 10.38 19.91
CA ASP A 80 -14.82 10.10 20.67
C ASP A 80 -15.85 9.25 19.88
N HIS A 81 -16.05 9.57 18.62
CA HIS A 81 -16.90 8.79 17.69
C HIS A 81 -16.12 8.44 16.42
N PRO A 82 -15.20 7.46 16.50
CA PRO A 82 -14.34 7.18 15.37
C PRO A 82 -15.11 6.43 14.28
N ASN A 83 -15.45 7.11 13.19
CA ASN A 83 -15.76 6.42 11.95
C ASN A 83 -14.45 6.13 11.17
N SER A 84 -14.51 5.19 10.22
CA SER A 84 -13.34 4.78 9.43
C SER A 84 -12.71 5.94 8.66
N GLU A 85 -13.49 6.91 8.21
CA GLU A 85 -12.99 8.07 7.45
C GLU A 85 -12.20 9.02 8.37
N ARG A 86 -12.70 9.24 9.57
CA ARG A 86 -12.06 10.12 10.54
C ARG A 86 -10.74 9.56 11.08
N ILE A 87 -10.71 8.27 11.41
CA ILE A 87 -9.47 7.57 11.78
C ILE A 87 -8.46 7.68 10.64
N MET A 88 -8.90 7.45 9.41
CA MET A 88 -8.04 7.50 8.24
C MET A 88 -7.48 8.91 8.00
N SER A 89 -8.29 9.96 8.19
CA SER A 89 -7.85 11.36 8.10
C SER A 89 -6.74 11.64 9.13
N ALA A 90 -6.91 11.22 10.38
CA ALA A 90 -5.90 11.35 11.42
C ALA A 90 -4.58 10.62 11.05
N ILE A 91 -4.67 9.40 10.53
CA ILE A 91 -3.51 8.63 10.06
C ILE A 91 -2.78 9.37 8.93
N ILE A 92 -3.52 9.95 7.98
CA ILE A 92 -2.95 10.73 6.87
C ILE A 92 -2.21 11.96 7.38
N ASN A 93 -2.77 12.65 8.36
CA ASN A 93 -2.15 13.82 8.99
C ASN A 93 -0.82 13.46 9.67
N ILE A 94 -0.67 12.24 10.16
CA ILE A 94 0.56 11.73 10.77
C ILE A 94 1.55 11.19 9.72
N ASN A 95 1.06 10.77 8.57
CA ASN A 95 1.85 10.07 7.55
C ASN A 95 3.10 10.87 7.13
N GLY A 96 4.24 10.16 7.08
CA GLY A 96 5.56 10.74 6.83
C GLY A 96 6.33 11.16 8.08
N SER A 97 5.73 11.05 9.27
CA SER A 97 6.43 11.19 10.57
C SER A 97 6.96 9.81 11.00
N PRO A 98 8.16 9.74 11.59
CA PRO A 98 8.77 8.48 12.06
C PRO A 98 8.20 8.06 13.42
N VAL A 99 6.88 7.86 13.50
CA VAL A 99 6.18 7.51 14.74
C VAL A 99 5.37 6.24 14.57
N SER A 100 5.19 5.49 15.64
CA SER A 100 4.24 4.38 15.72
C SER A 100 2.84 4.95 15.97
N ILE A 101 1.84 4.43 15.27
CA ILE A 101 0.45 4.85 15.47
C ILE A 101 -0.29 3.71 16.16
N LYS A 102 -1.02 4.05 17.21
CA LYS A 102 -1.89 3.17 17.96
C LYS A 102 -3.31 3.72 17.93
N ILE A 103 -4.28 2.86 17.73
CA ILE A 103 -5.70 3.24 17.74
C ILE A 103 -6.36 2.59 18.94
N LEU A 104 -7.15 3.37 19.67
CA LEU A 104 -8.07 2.84 20.67
C LEU A 104 -9.28 2.25 19.94
N PRO A 105 -9.47 0.92 19.94
CA PRO A 105 -10.60 0.28 19.28
C PRO A 105 -11.92 0.65 19.95
N ASP A 106 -13.01 0.47 19.22
CA ASP A 106 -14.33 0.51 19.84
C ASP A 106 -14.62 -0.80 20.60
N MET A 107 -15.48 -0.73 21.62
CA MET A 107 -15.86 -1.89 22.43
C MET A 107 -16.42 -3.03 21.56
N TYR A 108 -17.15 -2.69 20.50
CA TYR A 108 -17.66 -3.67 19.55
C TYR A 108 -16.54 -4.45 18.83
N GLU A 109 -15.49 -3.77 18.40
CA GLU A 109 -14.34 -4.39 17.72
C GLU A 109 -13.56 -5.32 18.66
N VAL A 110 -13.46 -4.95 19.95
CA VAL A 110 -12.80 -5.77 20.97
C VAL A 110 -13.61 -7.03 21.25
N VAL A 111 -14.93 -6.89 21.50
CA VAL A 111 -15.80 -8.01 21.88
C VAL A 111 -16.00 -9.00 20.71
N THR A 112 -16.07 -8.51 19.48
CA THR A 112 -16.22 -9.37 18.29
C THR A 112 -14.90 -10.02 17.82
N GLY A 113 -13.76 -9.66 18.45
CA GLY A 113 -12.45 -10.17 18.05
C GLY A 113 -11.95 -9.64 16.69
N LEU A 114 -12.59 -8.60 16.15
CA LEU A 114 -12.17 -7.94 14.92
C LEU A 114 -10.86 -7.16 15.11
N ALA A 115 -10.64 -6.63 16.32
CA ALA A 115 -9.41 -5.96 16.68
C ALA A 115 -8.36 -6.97 17.16
N ARG A 116 -7.28 -7.14 16.41
CA ARG A 116 -6.06 -7.78 16.92
C ARG A 116 -5.34 -6.77 17.80
N THR A 117 -5.67 -6.75 19.09
CA THR A 117 -5.04 -5.84 20.03
C THR A 117 -3.68 -6.36 20.44
N THR A 118 -2.68 -5.50 20.42
CA THR A 118 -1.46 -5.71 21.20
C THR A 118 -1.83 -5.50 22.65
N GLN A 119 -1.88 -6.58 23.42
CA GLN A 119 -2.19 -6.51 24.84
C GLN A 119 -1.06 -5.79 25.59
N LEU A 120 -1.18 -4.49 25.66
CA LEU A 120 -0.60 -3.74 26.78
C LEU A 120 -1.58 -3.94 27.94
N VAL A 121 -1.10 -4.44 29.08
CA VAL A 121 -1.90 -4.75 30.26
C VAL A 121 -2.81 -3.55 30.58
N GLY A 122 -4.13 -3.71 30.40
CA GLY A 122 -5.17 -2.76 30.79
C GLY A 122 -5.83 -1.92 29.70
N VAL A 123 -5.18 -1.62 28.57
CA VAL A 123 -5.79 -0.87 27.46
C VAL A 123 -5.61 -1.63 26.14
N PRO A 124 -6.66 -2.08 25.51
CA PRO A 124 -6.56 -2.68 24.18
C PRO A 124 -6.20 -1.59 23.17
N LEU A 125 -5.02 -1.68 22.54
CA LEU A 125 -4.60 -0.79 21.48
C LEU A 125 -4.31 -1.59 20.22
N ILE A 126 -4.72 -1.07 19.06
CA ILE A 126 -4.40 -1.63 17.74
C ILE A 126 -3.17 -0.91 17.21
N ASP A 127 -2.08 -1.63 16.98
CA ASP A 127 -0.90 -1.07 16.32
C ASP A 127 -1.14 -0.91 14.82
N VAL A 128 -1.07 0.33 14.33
CA VAL A 128 -1.09 0.62 12.89
C VAL A 128 0.34 0.63 12.37
N ASN A 129 0.79 -0.50 11.87
CA ASN A 129 2.10 -0.58 11.25
C ASN A 129 2.12 0.16 9.90
N LEU A 130 2.63 1.40 9.91
CA LEU A 130 2.92 2.13 8.67
C LEU A 130 4.28 1.70 8.06
N ASN A 131 5.11 1.02 8.83
CA ASN A 131 6.41 0.55 8.40
C ASN A 131 6.30 -0.83 7.77
N ILE A 132 6.50 -0.88 6.47
CA ILE A 132 6.54 -2.12 5.65
C ILE A 132 7.92 -2.81 5.77
N ASP A 133 8.81 -2.28 6.59
CA ASP A 133 10.20 -2.72 6.70
C ASP A 133 10.35 -3.98 7.57
N THR A 134 9.93 -5.12 7.01
CA THR A 134 10.27 -6.44 7.53
C THR A 134 11.60 -6.91 6.92
N PHE A 135 12.29 -7.84 7.59
CA PHE A 135 13.48 -8.50 7.00
C PHE A 135 13.17 -9.10 5.63
N TYR A 136 11.98 -9.68 5.48
CA TYR A 136 11.51 -10.22 4.20
C TYR A 136 11.44 -9.13 3.12
N SER A 137 10.76 -8.01 3.37
CA SER A 137 10.57 -6.93 2.39
C SER A 137 11.86 -6.24 2.00
N ARG A 138 12.82 -6.16 2.94
CA ARG A 138 14.09 -5.43 2.74
C ARG A 138 15.07 -6.18 1.86
N SER A 139 15.27 -7.47 2.10
CA SER A 139 16.37 -8.22 1.50
C SER A 139 15.92 -9.53 0.84
N LEU A 140 15.25 -10.42 1.56
CA LEU A 140 14.93 -11.77 1.10
C LEU A 140 14.02 -11.75 -0.14
N LYS A 141 13.00 -10.90 -0.15
CA LYS A 141 12.10 -10.74 -1.30
C LYS A 141 12.88 -10.37 -2.57
N ARG A 142 13.85 -9.47 -2.46
CA ARG A 142 14.65 -9.04 -3.62
C ARG A 142 15.48 -10.19 -4.21
N VAL A 143 16.09 -11.01 -3.37
CA VAL A 143 16.85 -12.20 -3.82
C VAL A 143 15.94 -13.17 -4.55
N ILE A 144 14.76 -13.46 -3.99
CA ILE A 144 13.74 -14.33 -4.62
C ILE A 144 13.29 -13.76 -5.95
N ASP A 145 12.94 -12.45 -6.01
CA ASP A 145 12.54 -11.78 -7.25
C ASP A 145 13.60 -11.92 -8.35
N LEU A 146 14.86 -11.69 -8.02
CA LEU A 146 15.97 -11.79 -8.99
C LEU A 146 16.18 -13.23 -9.48
N THR A 147 16.14 -14.20 -8.57
CA THR A 147 16.31 -15.61 -8.91
C THR A 147 15.18 -16.09 -9.84
N LEU A 148 13.93 -15.81 -9.47
CA LEU A 148 12.77 -16.20 -10.28
C LEU A 148 12.74 -15.46 -11.62
N ALA A 149 13.11 -14.16 -11.65
CA ALA A 149 13.18 -13.41 -12.90
C ALA A 149 14.25 -13.97 -13.83
N LEU A 150 15.43 -14.34 -13.31
CA LEU A 150 16.50 -14.94 -14.11
C LEU A 150 16.07 -16.29 -14.71
N ILE A 151 15.49 -17.17 -13.89
CA ILE A 151 14.96 -18.46 -14.36
C ILE A 151 13.87 -18.23 -15.41
N GLY A 152 12.93 -17.31 -15.15
CA GLY A 152 11.86 -16.97 -16.08
C GLY A 152 12.38 -16.45 -17.42
N ILE A 153 13.42 -15.61 -17.42
CA ILE A 153 14.06 -15.11 -18.64
C ILE A 153 14.70 -16.26 -19.43
N LEU A 154 15.44 -17.14 -18.77
CA LEU A 154 16.06 -18.31 -19.44
C LEU A 154 15.01 -19.17 -20.14
N ILE A 155 13.85 -19.37 -19.53
CA ILE A 155 12.72 -20.12 -20.12
C ILE A 155 12.07 -19.32 -21.26
N CYS A 156 11.94 -17.99 -21.12
CA CYS A 156 11.25 -17.15 -22.09
C CYS A 156 12.11 -16.80 -23.32
N ILE A 157 13.45 -16.79 -23.22
CA ILE A 157 14.36 -16.44 -24.33
C ILE A 157 14.00 -17.17 -25.64
N PRO A 158 13.89 -18.52 -25.70
CA PRO A 158 13.56 -19.21 -26.95
C PRO A 158 12.18 -18.79 -27.48
N ILE A 159 11.22 -18.56 -26.59
CA ILE A 159 9.87 -18.09 -26.94
C ILE A 159 9.93 -16.67 -27.53
N TRP A 160 10.77 -15.77 -26.96
CA TRP A 160 10.94 -14.40 -27.46
C TRP A 160 11.53 -14.35 -28.86
N PHE A 161 12.46 -15.28 -29.19
CA PHE A 161 13.00 -15.41 -30.53
C PHE A 161 11.95 -15.80 -31.57
N ILE A 162 10.89 -16.47 -31.17
CA ILE A 162 9.75 -16.81 -32.03
C ILE A 162 8.75 -15.64 -32.10
N ILE A 163 8.38 -15.09 -30.96
CA ILE A 163 7.36 -14.03 -30.85
C ILE A 163 7.82 -12.75 -31.58
N GLY A 164 9.10 -12.38 -31.45
CA GLY A 164 9.63 -11.14 -32.04
C GLY A 164 9.38 -11.03 -33.56
N PRO A 165 9.82 -12.00 -34.38
CA PRO A 165 9.51 -12.03 -35.79
C PRO A 165 8.00 -12.07 -36.12
N LEU A 166 7.21 -12.87 -35.36
CA LEU A 166 5.77 -12.94 -35.57
C LEU A 166 5.08 -11.59 -35.37
N ILE A 167 5.49 -10.80 -34.37
CA ILE A 167 4.97 -9.43 -34.14
C ILE A 167 5.28 -8.53 -35.36
N LYS A 168 6.46 -8.68 -35.95
CA LYS A 168 6.87 -7.89 -37.14
C LYS A 168 6.07 -8.27 -38.37
N LEU A 169 5.69 -9.54 -38.51
CA LEU A 169 4.86 -10.04 -39.60
C LEU A 169 3.39 -9.64 -39.43
N ASP A 170 2.87 -9.61 -38.21
CA ASP A 170 1.47 -9.30 -37.90
C ASP A 170 1.15 -7.81 -38.07
N SER A 171 2.08 -6.91 -37.75
CA SER A 171 1.87 -5.46 -37.87
C SER A 171 3.18 -4.66 -37.97
N SER A 172 3.14 -3.49 -38.64
CA SER A 172 4.30 -2.58 -38.74
C SER A 172 4.62 -1.92 -37.40
N GLY A 173 5.91 -1.72 -37.07
CA GLY A 173 6.39 -1.02 -35.89
C GLY A 173 7.39 -1.82 -35.03
N SER A 174 7.66 -1.40 -33.79
CA SER A 174 8.61 -2.04 -32.88
C SER A 174 8.09 -3.37 -32.32
N ILE A 175 8.98 -4.30 -31.96
CA ILE A 175 8.63 -5.56 -31.28
C ILE A 175 8.16 -5.27 -29.85
N PHE A 176 8.87 -4.39 -29.17
CA PHE A 176 8.59 -4.01 -27.80
C PHE A 176 7.75 -2.74 -27.75
N TYR A 177 6.89 -2.68 -26.74
CA TYR A 177 6.12 -1.52 -26.34
C TYR A 177 6.59 -1.03 -24.98
N PHE A 178 6.80 0.27 -24.86
CA PHE A 178 7.23 0.92 -23.64
C PHE A 178 6.17 1.91 -23.20
N GLN A 179 5.82 1.87 -21.90
CA GLN A 179 4.86 2.81 -21.34
C GLN A 179 5.32 3.24 -19.95
N SER A 180 5.24 4.56 -19.68
CA SER A 180 5.57 5.09 -18.37
C SER A 180 4.56 4.64 -17.31
N ARG A 181 5.09 4.14 -16.18
CA ARG A 181 4.33 3.68 -15.02
C ARG A 181 4.91 4.25 -13.74
N SER A 182 4.06 4.33 -12.70
CA SER A 182 4.48 4.74 -11.37
C SER A 182 4.96 3.53 -10.58
N GLY A 183 6.23 3.57 -10.16
CA GLY A 183 6.87 2.55 -9.35
C GLY A 183 6.92 2.89 -7.87
N LYS A 184 7.89 2.30 -7.16
CA LYS A 184 8.12 2.54 -5.72
C LYS A 184 8.36 4.03 -5.47
N GLU A 185 7.70 4.56 -4.41
CA GLU A 185 7.74 5.98 -4.02
C GLU A 185 7.32 6.95 -5.12
N GLY A 186 6.55 6.46 -6.10
CA GLY A 186 6.07 7.26 -7.22
C GLY A 186 7.13 7.53 -8.30
N LYS A 187 8.33 6.92 -8.23
CA LYS A 187 9.35 7.02 -9.27
C LYS A 187 8.82 6.45 -10.56
N LEU A 188 8.98 7.19 -11.65
CA LEU A 188 8.54 6.76 -12.97
C LEU A 188 9.54 5.75 -13.56
N PHE A 189 9.01 4.72 -14.21
CA PHE A 189 9.79 3.76 -14.99
C PHE A 189 9.03 3.35 -16.25
N ASN A 190 9.73 2.83 -17.25
CA ASN A 190 9.11 2.32 -18.45
C ASN A 190 8.89 0.81 -18.33
N ILE A 191 7.61 0.40 -18.28
CA ILE A 191 7.26 -1.02 -18.35
C ILE A 191 7.55 -1.54 -19.76
N ILE A 192 8.11 -2.75 -19.85
CA ILE A 192 8.49 -3.39 -21.10
C ILE A 192 7.49 -4.51 -21.40
N LYS A 193 6.85 -4.46 -22.56
CA LYS A 193 5.91 -5.49 -23.04
C LYS A 193 6.19 -5.82 -24.50
N PHE A 194 5.71 -6.96 -24.96
CA PHE A 194 5.55 -7.15 -26.40
C PHE A 194 4.39 -6.29 -26.91
N ARG A 195 4.55 -5.77 -28.13
CA ARG A 195 3.48 -5.03 -28.77
C ARG A 195 2.34 -5.98 -29.12
N SER A 196 1.17 -5.73 -28.58
CA SER A 196 -0.07 -6.47 -28.81
C SER A 196 -1.19 -5.62 -29.43
N MET A 197 -0.91 -4.32 -29.68
CA MET A 197 -1.82 -3.35 -30.30
C MET A 197 -1.19 -2.71 -31.54
N ILE A 198 -2.03 -2.15 -32.40
CA ILE A 198 -1.59 -1.35 -33.56
C ILE A 198 -0.77 -0.14 -33.12
N THR A 199 0.09 0.38 -33.99
CA THR A 199 0.81 1.63 -33.76
C THR A 199 -0.18 2.78 -33.60
N ASN A 200 0.11 3.69 -32.64
CA ASN A 200 -0.73 4.87 -32.36
C ASN A 200 -2.14 4.56 -31.83
N ALA A 201 -2.33 3.40 -31.18
CA ALA A 201 -3.61 2.98 -30.63
C ALA A 201 -4.27 3.98 -29.64
N GLU A 202 -3.54 4.96 -29.13
CA GLU A 202 -4.02 5.95 -28.17
C GLU A 202 -4.04 7.40 -28.75
N SER A 203 -3.73 7.60 -30.06
CA SER A 203 -3.68 8.93 -30.67
C SER A 203 -5.01 9.69 -30.55
N ASP A 204 -6.12 8.99 -30.72
CA ASP A 204 -7.44 9.61 -30.81
C ASP A 204 -8.21 9.60 -29.48
N THR A 205 -7.92 8.63 -28.62
CA THR A 205 -8.68 8.42 -27.38
C THR A 205 -7.96 8.87 -26.12
N GLY A 206 -6.66 9.11 -26.21
CA GLY A 206 -5.82 9.36 -25.02
C GLY A 206 -5.72 8.12 -24.10
N PRO A 207 -5.29 8.33 -22.84
CA PRO A 207 -5.12 7.25 -21.87
C PRO A 207 -6.45 6.70 -21.37
N ILE A 208 -6.86 5.54 -21.89
CA ILE A 208 -8.04 4.79 -21.43
C ILE A 208 -7.64 3.40 -20.94
N TRP A 209 -8.48 2.80 -20.10
CA TRP A 209 -8.36 1.38 -19.76
C TRP A 209 -8.75 0.53 -20.97
N SER A 210 -7.95 -0.49 -21.29
CA SER A 210 -8.25 -1.41 -22.40
C SER A 210 -9.27 -2.47 -21.96
N SER A 211 -10.28 -2.71 -22.80
CA SER A 211 -11.23 -3.81 -22.64
C SER A 211 -10.71 -5.09 -23.32
N SER A 212 -11.36 -6.22 -23.04
CA SER A 212 -11.06 -7.52 -23.69
C SER A 212 -11.36 -7.52 -25.19
N GLU A 213 -12.35 -6.71 -25.64
CA GLU A 213 -12.82 -6.62 -27.02
C GLU A 213 -12.32 -5.36 -27.76
N ASP A 214 -11.15 -4.86 -27.36
CA ASP A 214 -10.58 -3.65 -27.92
C ASP A 214 -10.11 -3.90 -29.38
N GLU A 215 -10.70 -3.20 -30.35
CA GLU A 215 -10.39 -3.32 -31.78
C GLU A 215 -8.93 -2.95 -32.13
N ARG A 216 -8.26 -2.23 -31.26
CA ARG A 216 -6.85 -1.87 -31.42
C ARG A 216 -5.88 -3.04 -31.21
N ILE A 217 -6.37 -4.19 -30.73
CA ILE A 217 -5.55 -5.39 -30.48
C ILE A 217 -5.34 -6.14 -31.79
N THR A 218 -4.08 -6.43 -32.13
CA THR A 218 -3.74 -7.20 -33.34
C THR A 218 -4.15 -8.68 -33.21
N ARG A 219 -4.19 -9.43 -34.34
CA ARG A 219 -4.55 -10.85 -34.31
C ARG A 219 -3.63 -11.66 -33.42
N LEU A 220 -2.32 -11.50 -33.59
CA LEU A 220 -1.34 -12.13 -32.70
C LEU A 220 -1.44 -11.57 -31.28
N GLY A 221 -1.70 -10.28 -31.14
CA GLY A 221 -1.88 -9.61 -29.85
C GLY A 221 -2.97 -10.24 -28.98
N LYS A 222 -4.07 -10.72 -29.57
CA LYS A 222 -5.14 -11.45 -28.85
C LYS A 222 -4.60 -12.74 -28.23
N ILE A 223 -3.76 -13.48 -28.96
CA ILE A 223 -3.14 -14.72 -28.47
C ILE A 223 -2.15 -14.41 -27.35
N LEU A 224 -1.27 -13.42 -27.58
CA LEU A 224 -0.25 -13.03 -26.58
C LEU A 224 -0.88 -12.59 -25.26
N ARG A 225 -1.96 -11.80 -25.31
CA ARG A 225 -2.69 -11.34 -24.12
C ARG A 225 -3.41 -12.47 -23.41
N ARG A 226 -4.05 -13.39 -24.16
CA ARG A 226 -4.72 -14.57 -23.57
C ARG A 226 -3.74 -15.45 -22.79
N LEU A 227 -2.51 -15.60 -23.29
CA LEU A 227 -1.46 -16.39 -22.68
C LEU A 227 -0.54 -15.57 -21.73
N HIS A 228 -0.84 -14.28 -21.54
CA HIS A 228 -0.01 -13.33 -20.80
C HIS A 228 1.46 -13.25 -21.25
N LEU A 229 1.77 -13.72 -22.46
CA LEU A 229 3.12 -13.71 -23.02
C LEU A 229 3.58 -12.29 -23.38
N ASP A 230 2.64 -11.38 -23.67
CA ASP A 230 2.94 -9.97 -23.92
C ASP A 230 3.58 -9.28 -22.69
N GLU A 231 3.32 -9.76 -21.49
CA GLU A 231 3.88 -9.20 -20.25
C GLU A 231 5.22 -9.85 -19.83
N SER A 232 5.63 -10.97 -20.50
CA SER A 232 6.87 -11.68 -20.16
C SER A 232 8.15 -10.79 -20.19
N PRO A 233 8.30 -9.75 -21.05
CA PRO A 233 9.46 -8.86 -21.01
C PRO A 233 9.55 -8.00 -19.74
N GLN A 234 8.51 -7.91 -18.91
CA GLN A 234 8.57 -7.24 -17.61
C GLN A 234 9.57 -7.90 -16.64
N LEU A 235 9.95 -9.16 -16.88
CA LEU A 235 11.04 -9.81 -16.15
C LEU A 235 12.35 -8.99 -16.21
N LEU A 236 12.58 -8.24 -17.30
CA LEU A 236 13.69 -7.31 -17.41
C LEU A 236 13.54 -6.11 -16.46
N ASN A 237 12.30 -5.61 -16.24
CA ASN A 237 12.06 -4.56 -15.26
C ASN A 237 12.33 -5.05 -13.83
N ILE A 238 12.08 -6.34 -13.56
CA ILE A 238 12.43 -6.93 -12.27
C ILE A 238 13.96 -6.95 -12.10
N LEU A 239 14.73 -7.38 -13.09
CA LEU A 239 16.19 -7.36 -13.01
C LEU A 239 16.73 -5.93 -12.81
N LYS A 240 16.17 -4.93 -13.50
CA LYS A 240 16.51 -3.51 -13.32
C LYS A 240 16.20 -2.96 -11.92
N GLY A 241 15.25 -3.58 -11.20
CA GLY A 241 14.85 -3.12 -9.87
C GLY A 241 13.61 -2.24 -9.84
N ASP A 242 12.98 -2.00 -10.99
CA ASP A 242 11.76 -1.21 -11.12
C ASP A 242 10.55 -1.95 -10.56
N MET A 243 10.53 -3.28 -10.72
CA MET A 243 9.43 -4.17 -10.36
C MET A 243 9.86 -5.33 -9.46
N SER A 244 8.87 -6.03 -8.94
CA SER A 244 8.92 -7.31 -8.23
C SER A 244 8.07 -8.33 -8.99
N ILE A 245 8.24 -9.63 -8.71
CA ILE A 245 7.32 -10.66 -9.24
C ILE A 245 5.91 -10.42 -8.69
N VAL A 246 5.82 -10.31 -7.36
CA VAL A 246 4.54 -10.12 -6.65
C VAL A 246 4.48 -8.71 -6.06
N GLY A 247 3.38 -8.00 -6.34
CA GLY A 247 3.14 -6.66 -5.82
C GLY A 247 1.89 -6.02 -6.44
N PRO A 248 1.49 -4.83 -6.02
CA PRO A 248 0.41 -4.08 -6.66
C PRO A 248 0.72 -3.81 -8.14
N ARG A 249 -0.27 -3.97 -9.02
CA ARG A 249 -0.09 -3.69 -10.47
C ARG A 249 0.29 -2.23 -10.70
N PRO A 250 1.34 -1.92 -11.50
CA PRO A 250 1.77 -0.55 -11.75
C PRO A 250 0.75 0.22 -12.58
N GLU A 251 0.36 1.41 -12.11
CA GLU A 251 -0.58 2.28 -12.81
C GLU A 251 0.12 3.41 -13.57
N ARG A 252 -0.56 3.95 -14.58
CA ARG A 252 -0.08 5.10 -15.37
C ARG A 252 -0.06 6.36 -14.50
N PRO A 253 0.95 7.25 -14.64
CA PRO A 253 1.05 8.47 -13.84
C PRO A 253 -0.20 9.34 -13.87
N PHE A 254 -0.88 9.39 -15.02
CA PHE A 254 -2.14 10.11 -15.21
C PHE A 254 -3.22 9.61 -14.24
N PHE A 255 -3.43 8.28 -14.18
CA PHE A 255 -4.41 7.70 -13.26
C PHE A 255 -3.97 7.82 -11.81
N VAL A 256 -2.69 7.66 -11.51
CA VAL A 256 -2.16 7.83 -10.14
C VAL A 256 -2.44 9.21 -9.60
N LYS A 257 -2.28 10.28 -10.43
CA LYS A 257 -2.60 11.65 -10.03
C LYS A 257 -4.07 11.79 -9.68
N LYS A 258 -4.97 11.36 -10.55
CA LYS A 258 -6.43 11.41 -10.33
C LYS A 258 -6.87 10.58 -9.12
N LEU A 259 -6.31 9.38 -8.95
CA LEU A 259 -6.67 8.49 -7.86
C LEU A 259 -6.14 8.97 -6.50
N LYS A 260 -5.05 9.72 -6.45
CA LYS A 260 -4.59 10.39 -5.22
C LYS A 260 -5.53 11.51 -4.76
N GLU A 261 -6.18 12.19 -5.69
CA GLU A 261 -7.18 13.22 -5.39
C GLU A 261 -8.46 12.59 -4.82
N THR A 262 -8.87 11.42 -5.36
CA THR A 262 -10.08 10.71 -4.92
C THR A 262 -9.84 9.86 -3.66
N TYR A 263 -8.67 9.26 -3.53
CA TYR A 263 -8.29 8.35 -2.43
C TYR A 263 -7.03 8.87 -1.73
N PRO A 264 -7.13 9.59 -0.61
CA PRO A 264 -5.99 10.22 0.06
C PRO A 264 -4.86 9.26 0.43
N PHE A 265 -5.18 8.00 0.72
CA PHE A 265 -4.22 6.94 1.07
C PHE A 265 -3.70 6.14 -0.13
N TYR A 266 -4.08 6.50 -1.36
CA TYR A 266 -3.60 5.83 -2.57
C TYR A 266 -2.07 5.72 -2.62
N SER A 267 -1.37 6.73 -2.08
CA SER A 267 0.09 6.78 -2.01
C SER A 267 0.72 5.61 -1.24
N ARG A 268 -0.05 4.92 -0.34
CA ARG A 268 0.45 3.79 0.43
C ARG A 268 0.82 2.60 -0.46
N ARG A 269 0.08 2.36 -1.55
CA ARG A 269 0.42 1.29 -2.50
C ARG A 269 1.74 1.53 -3.24
N LEU A 270 2.21 2.77 -3.29
CA LEU A 270 3.49 3.13 -3.90
C LEU A 270 4.69 2.96 -2.95
N LYS A 271 4.49 2.55 -1.71
CA LYS A 271 5.59 2.31 -0.75
C LYS A 271 6.42 1.07 -1.08
N ILE A 272 5.87 0.14 -1.84
CA ILE A 272 6.54 -1.08 -2.29
C ILE A 272 6.72 -1.08 -3.81
N ARG A 273 7.57 -1.99 -4.31
CA ARG A 273 7.72 -2.18 -5.76
C ARG A 273 6.42 -2.74 -6.34
N PRO A 274 5.98 -2.27 -7.51
CA PRO A 274 4.87 -2.88 -8.24
C PRO A 274 5.23 -4.29 -8.72
N GLY A 275 4.21 -5.15 -8.85
CA GLY A 275 4.37 -6.55 -9.27
C GLY A 275 3.89 -6.82 -10.69
N VAL A 276 4.39 -7.91 -11.27
CA VAL A 276 3.82 -8.52 -12.50
C VAL A 276 2.48 -9.16 -12.15
N THR A 277 2.44 -9.90 -11.04
CA THR A 277 1.21 -10.41 -10.42
C THR A 277 1.01 -9.82 -9.04
N GLY A 278 -0.20 -9.96 -8.46
CA GLY A 278 -0.51 -9.43 -7.14
C GLY A 278 -1.82 -9.93 -6.56
N TRP A 279 -2.02 -9.71 -5.27
CA TRP A 279 -3.20 -10.16 -4.55
C TRP A 279 -4.51 -9.64 -5.17
N ALA A 280 -4.53 -8.38 -5.59
CA ALA A 280 -5.68 -7.81 -6.29
C ALA A 280 -5.94 -8.52 -7.63
N GLN A 281 -4.88 -8.80 -8.41
CA GLN A 281 -5.00 -9.39 -9.74
C GLN A 281 -5.57 -10.82 -9.74
N ILE A 282 -5.33 -11.59 -8.67
CA ILE A 282 -5.87 -12.97 -8.56
C ILE A 282 -7.25 -13.04 -7.90
N ASN A 283 -7.74 -11.95 -7.29
CA ASN A 283 -9.02 -11.92 -6.59
C ASN A 283 -10.08 -11.02 -7.25
N GLN A 284 -9.69 -10.20 -8.23
CA GLN A 284 -10.58 -9.27 -8.91
C GLN A 284 -10.29 -9.24 -10.42
N PRO A 285 -11.32 -9.26 -11.28
CA PRO A 285 -11.17 -9.00 -12.70
C PRO A 285 -10.66 -7.58 -12.97
N PHE A 286 -10.37 -7.27 -14.25
CA PHE A 286 -9.85 -5.96 -14.64
C PHE A 286 -10.77 -4.81 -14.24
N ASP A 287 -10.15 -3.70 -13.80
CA ASP A 287 -10.88 -2.49 -13.45
C ASP A 287 -11.57 -1.90 -14.69
N THR A 288 -12.85 -1.66 -14.59
CA THR A 288 -13.66 -1.00 -15.63
C THR A 288 -14.17 0.36 -15.18
N ASN A 289 -14.21 0.60 -13.86
CA ASN A 289 -14.74 1.83 -13.27
C ASN A 289 -14.04 2.20 -11.94
N ILE A 290 -14.38 3.38 -11.41
CA ILE A 290 -13.79 3.90 -10.15
C ILE A 290 -14.15 3.02 -8.93
N LYS A 291 -15.33 2.37 -8.93
CA LYS A 291 -15.74 1.49 -7.83
C LYS A 291 -14.84 0.24 -7.74
N ASP A 292 -14.40 -0.27 -8.88
CA ASP A 292 -13.49 -1.41 -8.95
C ASP A 292 -12.14 -1.06 -8.33
N VAL A 293 -11.68 0.20 -8.50
CA VAL A 293 -10.44 0.70 -7.89
C VAL A 293 -10.52 0.69 -6.37
N HIS A 294 -11.68 1.02 -5.77
CA HIS A 294 -11.83 0.95 -4.32
C HIS A 294 -11.63 -0.47 -3.77
N GLN A 295 -12.23 -1.46 -4.42
CA GLN A 295 -12.07 -2.86 -4.04
C GLN A 295 -10.63 -3.34 -4.25
N LYS A 296 -10.00 -2.97 -5.37
CA LYS A 296 -8.60 -3.24 -5.66
C LYS A 296 -7.65 -2.69 -4.59
N LEU A 297 -7.90 -1.46 -4.12
CA LEU A 297 -7.10 -0.86 -3.06
C LEU A 297 -7.17 -1.65 -1.75
N LYS A 298 -8.32 -2.24 -1.40
CA LYS A 298 -8.45 -3.12 -0.24
C LYS A 298 -7.53 -4.35 -0.36
N TYR A 299 -7.50 -4.97 -1.53
CA TYR A 299 -6.61 -6.10 -1.80
C TYR A 299 -5.13 -5.69 -1.80
N ASP A 300 -4.80 -4.56 -2.42
CA ASP A 300 -3.43 -4.04 -2.44
C ASP A 300 -2.94 -3.72 -1.01
N PHE A 301 -3.80 -3.11 -0.17
CA PHE A 301 -3.47 -2.83 1.23
C PHE A 301 -3.34 -4.09 2.06
N TYR A 302 -4.24 -5.06 1.88
CA TYR A 302 -4.11 -6.36 2.55
C TYR A 302 -2.74 -7.00 2.23
N TYR A 303 -2.33 -6.98 0.97
CA TYR A 303 -1.02 -7.49 0.57
C TYR A 303 0.13 -6.75 1.26
N ILE A 304 0.09 -5.43 1.28
CA ILE A 304 1.11 -4.58 1.89
C ILE A 304 1.26 -4.86 3.39
N GLU A 305 0.13 -5.01 4.10
CA GLU A 305 0.10 -5.28 5.54
C GLU A 305 0.59 -6.69 5.90
N ASN A 306 0.34 -7.67 5.02
CA ASN A 306 0.63 -9.08 5.27
C ASN A 306 1.80 -9.60 4.44
N LEU A 307 2.69 -8.70 4.00
CA LEU A 307 3.81 -9.00 3.12
C LEU A 307 4.72 -10.06 3.75
N SER A 308 4.73 -11.25 3.16
CA SER A 308 5.45 -12.41 3.65
C SER A 308 5.75 -13.40 2.53
N LEU A 309 6.77 -14.25 2.72
CA LEU A 309 7.08 -15.33 1.78
C LEU A 309 5.88 -16.26 1.54
N ARG A 310 5.12 -16.55 2.60
CA ARG A 310 3.93 -17.40 2.50
C ARG A 310 2.87 -16.80 1.58
N LEU A 311 2.60 -15.51 1.72
CA LEU A 311 1.61 -14.82 0.88
C LEU A 311 2.09 -14.71 -0.56
N ASP A 312 3.37 -14.37 -0.79
CA ASP A 312 3.94 -14.33 -2.14
C ASP A 312 3.86 -15.69 -2.82
N SER A 313 4.22 -16.77 -2.14
CA SER A 313 4.11 -18.14 -2.67
C SER A 313 2.66 -18.49 -3.01
N HIS A 314 1.70 -18.15 -2.13
CA HIS A 314 0.29 -18.37 -2.39
C HIS A 314 -0.20 -17.64 -3.64
N ILE A 315 0.20 -16.38 -3.82
CA ILE A 315 -0.13 -15.58 -5.01
C ILE A 315 0.46 -16.22 -6.26
N LEU A 316 1.71 -16.65 -6.23
CA LEU A 316 2.37 -17.30 -7.37
C LEU A 316 1.65 -18.58 -7.79
N PHE A 317 1.31 -19.47 -6.85
CA PHE A 317 0.55 -20.69 -7.15
C PHE A 317 -0.82 -20.37 -7.75
N ARG A 318 -1.56 -19.43 -7.18
CA ARG A 318 -2.87 -19.02 -7.75
C ARG A 318 -2.73 -18.34 -9.10
N THR A 319 -1.67 -17.57 -9.35
CA THR A 319 -1.44 -16.95 -10.66
C THR A 319 -1.31 -18.00 -11.76
N VAL A 320 -0.56 -19.08 -11.52
CA VAL A 320 -0.44 -20.19 -12.48
C VAL A 320 -1.81 -20.80 -12.78
N TRP A 321 -2.63 -21.01 -11.74
CA TRP A 321 -3.98 -21.56 -11.89
C TRP A 321 -4.95 -20.64 -12.62
N VAL A 322 -4.82 -19.33 -12.49
CA VAL A 322 -5.69 -18.34 -13.17
C VAL A 322 -5.29 -18.15 -14.64
N ILE A 323 -4.01 -18.42 -15.00
CA ILE A 323 -3.50 -18.31 -16.37
C ILE A 323 -3.81 -19.58 -17.19
N LEU A 324 -3.87 -20.74 -16.56
CA LEU A 324 -4.22 -22.03 -17.18
C LEU A 324 -5.74 -22.20 -17.31
#